data_eed05107ab6256aca019a39dc21a11aa
#
_entry.id   eed05107ab6256aca019a39dc21a11aa
#
_cell.length_a   1.000
_cell.length_b   1.000
_cell.length_c   1.000
_cell.angle_alpha   90.00
_cell.angle_beta   90.00
_cell.angle_gamma   90.00
#
_symmetry.space_group_name_H-M   'P 1'
#
loop_
_entity.id
_entity.type
_entity.pdbx_description
1 polymer ?
#
loop_
_entity_poly.entity_id
_entity_poly.type
_entity_poly.pdbx_seq_one_letter_code
_entity_poly.pdbx_strand_id
1 'polypeptide(L)'
;DISDLIIPSDDKVPGSKELNLIKFIDLYVLNVNSKNDQKLLFDSTNFFIEDCLIKSNKISLDDIDSIDIEKSLDYYFNSNNNKWRSDFSKFEKDTSRINSEETLEANSYHFLSTIRQLTITAFKGNEFIGEKVLAYSPIPGQQKGCVDLEETTGGRAWSL
;
A
#
# COMPACT_ATOMS: atom_id res chain seq x y z
N ASP A 1 -6.83 8.82 -6.15
CA ASP A 1 -5.68 7.89 -6.19
C ASP A 1 -5.50 7.24 -4.83
N ILE A 2 -5.48 5.89 -4.79
CA ILE A 2 -5.37 5.12 -3.53
C ILE A 2 -4.06 5.44 -2.80
N SER A 3 -2.96 5.57 -3.53
CA SER A 3 -1.66 5.88 -2.91
C SER A 3 -1.62 7.25 -2.25
N ASP A 4 -2.40 8.21 -2.73
CA ASP A 4 -2.52 9.54 -2.15
C ASP A 4 -3.34 9.54 -0.84
N LEU A 5 -4.31 8.62 -0.74
CA LEU A 5 -5.04 8.38 0.51
C LEU A 5 -4.18 7.64 1.57
N ILE A 6 -3.20 6.84 1.11
CA ILE A 6 -2.27 6.12 2.00
C ILE A 6 -1.18 7.05 2.52
N ILE A 7 -0.63 7.92 1.66
CA ILE A 7 0.42 8.89 2.01
C ILE A 7 0.02 10.26 1.45
N PRO A 8 -0.86 10.97 2.17
CA PRO A 8 -1.22 12.34 1.81
C PRO A 8 -0.06 13.30 2.06
N SER A 9 -0.04 14.42 1.35
CA SER A 9 0.89 15.51 1.64
C SER A 9 0.50 16.27 2.91
N ASP A 10 1.50 16.78 3.60
CA ASP A 10 1.34 17.78 4.66
C ASP A 10 2.28 18.98 4.41
N ASP A 11 2.28 19.95 5.31
CA ASP A 11 3.08 21.19 5.20
C ASP A 11 4.61 20.94 5.15
N LYS A 12 5.08 19.76 5.53
CA LYS A 12 6.50 19.43 5.69
C LYS A 12 6.96 18.30 4.79
N VAL A 13 6.05 17.38 4.48
CA VAL A 13 6.38 16.13 3.77
C VAL A 13 5.49 16.00 2.55
N PRO A 14 6.06 15.92 1.34
CA PRO A 14 5.28 15.73 0.12
C PRO A 14 4.63 14.34 0.11
N GLY A 15 3.39 14.28 -0.35
CA GLY A 15 2.60 13.04 -0.47
C GLY A 15 2.90 12.24 -1.74
N SER A 16 2.15 11.16 -1.89
CA SER A 16 2.29 10.23 -3.02
C SER A 16 2.16 10.91 -4.38
N LYS A 17 1.19 11.81 -4.53
CA LYS A 17 0.92 12.54 -5.78
C LYS A 17 2.06 13.47 -6.16
N GLU A 18 2.58 14.24 -5.22
CA GLU A 18 3.67 15.20 -5.43
C GLU A 18 4.99 14.49 -5.78
N LEU A 19 5.24 13.33 -5.15
CA LEU A 19 6.39 12.47 -5.41
C LEU A 19 6.21 11.58 -6.65
N ASN A 20 5.02 11.60 -7.27
CA ASN A 20 4.68 10.74 -8.41
C ASN A 20 4.95 9.25 -8.17
N LEU A 21 4.60 8.77 -6.97
CA LEU A 21 4.89 7.39 -6.56
C LEU A 21 4.19 6.35 -7.44
N ILE A 22 3.04 6.70 -8.03
CA ILE A 22 2.31 5.80 -8.93
C ILE A 22 3.16 5.36 -10.12
N LYS A 23 4.00 6.25 -10.67
CA LYS A 23 4.90 5.92 -11.76
C LYS A 23 5.96 4.90 -11.34
N PHE A 24 6.48 5.02 -10.12
CA PHE A 24 7.40 4.02 -9.59
C PHE A 24 6.71 2.67 -9.41
N ILE A 25 5.49 2.67 -8.85
CA ILE A 25 4.68 1.46 -8.64
C ILE A 25 4.42 0.74 -9.96
N ASP A 26 3.99 1.46 -10.99
CA ASP A 26 3.75 0.91 -12.33
C ASP A 26 5.01 0.26 -12.91
N LEU A 27 6.14 0.96 -12.85
CA LEU A 27 7.41 0.45 -13.36
C LEU A 27 7.89 -0.76 -12.55
N TYR A 28 7.71 -0.75 -11.25
CA TYR A 28 8.06 -1.87 -10.37
C TYR A 28 7.23 -3.11 -10.69
N VAL A 29 5.92 -2.97 -10.77
CA VAL A 29 5.01 -4.07 -11.12
C VAL A 29 5.34 -4.62 -12.51
N LEU A 30 5.60 -3.75 -13.48
CA LEU A 30 5.90 -4.16 -14.86
C LEU A 30 7.24 -4.92 -15.00
N ASN A 31 8.29 -4.47 -14.31
CA ASN A 31 9.66 -4.93 -14.55
C ASN A 31 10.18 -5.90 -13.48
N VAL A 32 9.66 -5.85 -12.25
CA VAL A 32 10.17 -6.64 -11.13
C VAL A 32 9.25 -7.80 -10.79
N ASN A 33 7.93 -7.59 -10.81
CA ASN A 33 6.98 -8.64 -10.49
C ASN A 33 6.95 -9.71 -11.58
N SER A 34 6.79 -10.97 -11.16
CA SER A 34 6.56 -12.07 -12.11
C SER A 34 5.23 -11.88 -12.86
N LYS A 35 5.10 -12.57 -14.01
CA LYS A 35 3.84 -12.53 -14.79
C LYS A 35 2.64 -13.05 -13.99
N ASN A 36 2.87 -14.00 -13.08
CA ASN A 36 1.83 -14.51 -12.20
C ASN A 36 1.40 -13.46 -11.18
N ASP A 37 2.36 -12.74 -10.58
CA ASP A 37 2.05 -11.68 -9.61
C ASP A 37 1.34 -10.49 -10.29
N GLN A 38 1.77 -10.13 -11.51
CA GLN A 38 1.08 -9.10 -12.31
C GLN A 38 -0.38 -9.49 -12.57
N LYS A 39 -0.60 -10.75 -12.97
CA LYS A 39 -1.96 -11.27 -13.19
C LYS A 39 -2.78 -11.29 -11.91
N LEU A 40 -2.20 -11.77 -10.81
CA LEU A 40 -2.87 -11.80 -9.51
C LEU A 40 -3.26 -10.39 -9.05
N LEU A 41 -2.38 -9.40 -9.21
CA LEU A 41 -2.69 -8.02 -8.88
C LEU A 41 -3.82 -7.47 -9.76
N PHE A 42 -3.80 -7.75 -11.07
CA PHE A 42 -4.86 -7.34 -11.98
C PHE A 42 -6.21 -7.97 -11.61
N ASP A 43 -6.24 -9.28 -11.36
CA ASP A 43 -7.45 -10.00 -10.96
C ASP A 43 -7.99 -9.45 -9.62
N SER A 44 -7.10 -9.21 -8.65
CA SER A 44 -7.45 -8.61 -7.34
C SER A 44 -8.00 -7.19 -7.47
N THR A 45 -7.52 -6.41 -8.44
CA THR A 45 -8.04 -5.07 -8.73
C THR A 45 -9.52 -5.14 -9.15
N ASN A 46 -9.87 -6.09 -10.02
CA ASN A 46 -11.25 -6.27 -10.46
C ASN A 46 -12.18 -6.66 -9.29
N PHE A 47 -11.72 -7.55 -8.42
CA PHE A 47 -12.46 -7.91 -7.21
C PHE A 47 -12.66 -6.70 -6.27
N PHE A 48 -11.63 -5.89 -6.09
CA PHE A 48 -11.72 -4.67 -5.27
C PHE A 48 -12.73 -3.66 -5.85
N ILE A 49 -12.73 -3.47 -7.17
CA ILE A 49 -13.70 -2.58 -7.83
C ILE A 49 -15.13 -3.09 -7.58
N GLU A 50 -15.38 -4.38 -7.77
CA GLU A 50 -16.68 -5.00 -7.53
C GLU A 50 -17.11 -4.85 -6.06
N ASP A 51 -16.24 -5.16 -5.11
CA ASP A 51 -16.49 -5.00 -3.68
C ASP A 51 -16.80 -3.54 -3.30
N CYS A 52 -16.04 -2.59 -3.86
CA CYS A 52 -16.26 -1.18 -3.63
C CYS A 52 -17.62 -0.71 -4.17
N LEU A 53 -18.02 -1.15 -5.36
CA LEU A 53 -19.32 -0.87 -5.95
C LEU A 53 -20.46 -1.41 -5.09
N ILE A 54 -20.36 -2.65 -4.63
CA ILE A 54 -21.35 -3.29 -3.77
C ILE A 54 -21.50 -2.53 -2.44
N LYS A 55 -20.38 -2.27 -1.76
CA LYS A 55 -20.36 -1.59 -0.46
C LYS A 55 -20.83 -0.14 -0.51
N SER A 56 -20.56 0.56 -1.62
CA SER A 56 -21.01 1.94 -1.83
C SER A 56 -22.40 2.05 -2.45
N ASN A 57 -23.02 0.92 -2.84
CA ASN A 57 -24.28 0.86 -3.57
C ASN A 57 -24.24 1.70 -4.86
N LYS A 58 -23.13 1.62 -5.60
CA LYS A 58 -22.88 2.29 -6.87
C LYS A 58 -22.85 1.29 -8.00
N ILE A 59 -23.07 1.75 -9.24
CA ILE A 59 -23.20 0.87 -10.42
C ILE A 59 -21.99 0.99 -11.35
N SER A 60 -21.38 2.17 -11.40
CA SER A 60 -20.26 2.45 -12.29
C SER A 60 -19.00 2.81 -11.53
N LEU A 61 -17.83 2.43 -12.08
CA LEU A 61 -16.54 2.85 -11.56
C LEU A 61 -16.39 4.38 -11.52
N ASP A 62 -16.98 5.08 -12.47
CA ASP A 62 -16.95 6.55 -12.54
C ASP A 62 -17.70 7.21 -11.38
N ASP A 63 -18.58 6.48 -10.71
CA ASP A 63 -19.33 6.98 -9.55
C ASP A 63 -18.54 6.82 -8.24
N ILE A 64 -17.47 5.98 -8.20
CA ILE A 64 -16.64 5.77 -7.03
C ILE A 64 -15.81 7.03 -6.76
N ASP A 65 -15.94 7.57 -5.56
CA ASP A 65 -15.18 8.73 -5.11
C ASP A 65 -14.11 8.36 -4.06
N SER A 66 -13.34 9.36 -3.61
CA SER A 66 -12.29 9.15 -2.60
C SER A 66 -12.85 8.68 -1.25
N ILE A 67 -14.06 9.09 -0.90
CA ILE A 67 -14.72 8.73 0.36
C ILE A 67 -15.06 7.23 0.39
N ASP A 68 -15.48 6.65 -0.74
CA ASP A 68 -15.75 5.21 -0.83
C ASP A 68 -14.47 4.39 -0.68
N ILE A 69 -13.38 4.87 -1.26
CA ILE A 69 -12.06 4.24 -1.13
C ILE A 69 -11.54 4.36 0.31
N GLU A 70 -11.69 5.52 0.95
CA GLU A 70 -11.35 5.71 2.37
C GLU A 70 -12.13 4.75 3.29
N LYS A 71 -13.43 4.59 3.07
CA LYS A 71 -14.25 3.63 3.81
C LYS A 71 -13.76 2.19 3.61
N SER A 72 -13.35 1.84 2.38
CA SER A 72 -12.79 0.53 2.09
C SER A 72 -11.45 0.32 2.80
N LEU A 73 -10.56 1.31 2.78
CA LEU A 73 -9.30 1.28 3.52
C LEU A 73 -9.53 1.11 5.03
N ASP A 74 -10.47 1.87 5.59
CA ASP A 74 -10.84 1.78 7.01
C ASP A 74 -11.42 0.39 7.34
N TYR A 75 -12.33 -0.11 6.52
CA TYR A 75 -12.93 -1.43 6.69
C TYR A 75 -11.88 -2.55 6.73
N TYR A 76 -10.91 -2.54 5.81
CA TYR A 76 -9.92 -3.60 5.69
C TYR A 76 -8.73 -3.47 6.64
N PHE A 77 -8.34 -2.27 7.03
CA PHE A 77 -7.14 -2.06 7.85
C PHE A 77 -7.41 -1.71 9.31
N ASN A 78 -8.50 -1.04 9.63
CA ASN A 78 -8.83 -0.62 10.99
C ASN A 78 -9.83 -1.54 11.70
N SER A 79 -10.48 -2.45 10.96
CA SER A 79 -11.35 -3.44 11.61
C SER A 79 -10.53 -4.38 12.50
N ASN A 80 -11.01 -4.63 13.74
CA ASN A 80 -10.42 -5.64 14.62
C ASN A 80 -10.54 -7.08 14.08
N ASN A 81 -11.09 -7.22 12.88
CA ASN A 81 -11.32 -8.50 12.23
C ASN A 81 -10.08 -8.91 11.42
N ASN A 82 -9.23 -9.75 12.02
CA ASN A 82 -8.06 -10.33 11.36
C ASN A 82 -8.41 -11.47 10.36
N LYS A 83 -9.69 -11.69 10.06
CA LYS A 83 -10.17 -12.76 9.19
C LYS A 83 -9.47 -12.73 7.82
N TRP A 84 -9.36 -11.55 7.22
CA TRP A 84 -8.75 -11.37 5.89
C TRP A 84 -7.29 -11.81 5.82
N ARG A 85 -6.50 -11.56 6.87
CA ARG A 85 -5.07 -11.93 6.92
C ARG A 85 -4.86 -13.44 6.94
N SER A 86 -5.75 -14.17 7.64
CA SER A 86 -5.66 -15.63 7.71
C SER A 86 -6.19 -16.31 6.45
N ASP A 87 -7.20 -15.74 5.82
CA ASP A 87 -7.85 -16.34 4.67
C ASP A 87 -7.03 -16.14 3.40
N PHE A 88 -6.36 -15.00 3.22
CA PHE A 88 -5.47 -14.81 2.08
C PHE A 88 -4.35 -15.86 2.01
N SER A 89 -3.73 -16.22 3.13
CA SER A 89 -2.71 -17.28 3.17
C SER A 89 -3.24 -18.66 2.78
N LYS A 90 -4.55 -18.88 2.86
CA LYS A 90 -5.21 -20.09 2.39
C LYS A 90 -5.54 -20.01 0.89
N PHE A 91 -5.90 -18.82 0.38
CA PHE A 91 -6.20 -18.59 -1.03
C PHE A 91 -4.98 -18.69 -1.94
N GLU A 92 -3.82 -18.27 -1.47
CA GLU A 92 -2.56 -18.39 -2.21
C GLU A 92 -2.23 -19.86 -2.60
N LYS A 93 -2.84 -20.83 -1.90
CA LYS A 93 -2.65 -22.28 -2.11
C LYS A 93 -3.78 -22.96 -2.89
N ASP A 94 -4.94 -22.34 -3.03
CA ASP A 94 -6.10 -23.00 -3.64
C ASP A 94 -6.91 -22.04 -4.53
N THR A 95 -6.49 -21.91 -5.79
CA THR A 95 -7.15 -21.08 -6.80
C THR A 95 -8.51 -21.61 -7.28
N SER A 96 -9.01 -22.73 -6.73
CA SER A 96 -10.25 -23.39 -7.17
C SER A 96 -11.53 -22.85 -6.52
N ARG A 97 -11.45 -21.92 -5.55
CA ARG A 97 -12.60 -21.43 -4.77
C ARG A 97 -13.07 -20.02 -5.17
N ILE A 98 -13.35 -19.80 -6.44
CA ILE A 98 -13.51 -18.45 -7.03
C ILE A 98 -14.91 -17.82 -6.88
N ASN A 99 -15.86 -18.29 -6.07
CA ASN A 99 -17.23 -17.76 -6.09
C ASN A 99 -17.92 -17.63 -4.72
N SER A 100 -17.35 -16.87 -3.79
CA SER A 100 -18.07 -16.49 -2.56
C SER A 100 -17.75 -15.05 -2.17
N GLU A 101 -18.64 -14.41 -1.38
CA GLU A 101 -18.40 -13.11 -0.75
C GLU A 101 -17.06 -13.09 0.01
N GLU A 102 -16.69 -14.21 0.63
CA GLU A 102 -15.38 -14.38 1.29
C GLU A 102 -14.21 -14.28 0.31
N THR A 103 -14.37 -14.74 -0.93
CA THR A 103 -13.35 -14.61 -1.97
C THR A 103 -13.22 -13.16 -2.44
N LEU A 104 -14.33 -12.46 -2.60
CA LEU A 104 -14.37 -11.06 -2.99
C LEU A 104 -13.60 -10.20 -1.98
N GLU A 105 -13.90 -10.33 -0.70
CA GLU A 105 -13.26 -9.59 0.37
C GLU A 105 -11.77 -9.94 0.55
N ALA A 106 -11.41 -11.23 0.46
CA ALA A 106 -10.01 -11.65 0.56
C ALA A 106 -9.14 -11.09 -0.56
N ASN A 107 -9.65 -11.07 -1.79
CA ASN A 107 -8.94 -10.48 -2.92
C ASN A 107 -8.88 -8.95 -2.84
N SER A 108 -9.93 -8.30 -2.38
CA SER A 108 -9.95 -6.86 -2.12
C SER A 108 -8.91 -6.46 -1.06
N TYR A 109 -8.83 -7.22 0.02
CA TYR A 109 -7.78 -7.04 1.03
C TYR A 109 -6.38 -7.26 0.44
N HIS A 110 -6.19 -8.29 -0.39
CA HIS A 110 -4.90 -8.53 -1.05
C HIS A 110 -4.48 -7.36 -1.93
N PHE A 111 -5.38 -6.87 -2.78
CA PHE A 111 -5.14 -5.70 -3.61
C PHE A 111 -4.72 -4.48 -2.77
N LEU A 112 -5.53 -4.10 -1.78
CA LEU A 112 -5.24 -2.94 -0.93
C LEU A 112 -3.94 -3.10 -0.15
N SER A 113 -3.65 -4.31 0.38
CA SER A 113 -2.41 -4.61 1.09
C SER A 113 -1.19 -4.49 0.17
N THR A 114 -1.30 -4.98 -1.06
CA THR A 114 -0.22 -4.89 -2.05
C THR A 114 0.03 -3.44 -2.45
N ILE A 115 -1.01 -2.68 -2.78
CA ILE A 115 -0.87 -1.26 -3.13
C ILE A 115 -0.29 -0.47 -1.94
N ARG A 116 -0.76 -0.72 -0.72
CA ARG A 116 -0.20 -0.09 0.48
C ARG A 116 1.29 -0.38 0.64
N GLN A 117 1.70 -1.63 0.48
CA GLN A 117 3.10 -2.02 0.61
C GLN A 117 3.96 -1.38 -0.48
N LEU A 118 3.49 -1.38 -1.72
CA LEU A 118 4.20 -0.74 -2.84
C LEU A 118 4.31 0.77 -2.64
N THR A 119 3.25 1.43 -2.17
CA THR A 119 3.26 2.88 -1.88
C THR A 119 4.28 3.22 -0.79
N ILE A 120 4.30 2.46 0.32
CA ILE A 120 5.28 2.66 1.41
C ILE A 120 6.71 2.41 0.91
N THR A 121 6.91 1.37 0.09
CA THR A 121 8.22 1.05 -0.48
C THR A 121 8.70 2.15 -1.42
N ALA A 122 7.82 2.62 -2.32
CA ALA A 122 8.09 3.72 -3.22
C ALA A 122 8.42 5.02 -2.46
N PHE A 123 7.68 5.32 -1.40
CA PHE A 123 7.92 6.48 -0.55
C PHE A 123 9.29 6.43 0.13
N LYS A 124 9.59 5.31 0.81
CA LYS A 124 10.88 5.15 1.51
C LYS A 124 12.08 5.10 0.57
N GLY A 125 11.90 4.58 -0.64
CA GLY A 125 12.93 4.54 -1.68
C GLY A 125 13.05 5.83 -2.50
N ASN A 126 12.20 6.83 -2.26
CA ASN A 126 12.29 8.11 -2.94
C ASN A 126 13.49 8.91 -2.43
N GLU A 127 14.33 9.43 -3.35
CA GLU A 127 15.54 10.17 -3.04
C GLU A 127 15.27 11.38 -2.12
N PHE A 128 14.25 12.17 -2.43
CA PHE A 128 13.89 13.34 -1.60
C PHE A 128 13.53 12.94 -0.18
N ILE A 129 12.73 11.87 -0.04
CA ILE A 129 12.33 11.35 1.29
C ILE A 129 13.55 10.81 2.02
N GLY A 130 14.37 10.00 1.34
CA GLY A 130 15.56 9.41 1.94
C GLY A 130 16.58 10.44 2.43
N GLU A 131 16.82 11.50 1.65
CA GLU A 131 17.87 12.49 1.95
C GLU A 131 17.38 13.70 2.76
N LYS A 132 16.12 14.12 2.60
CA LYS A 132 15.63 15.38 3.16
C LYS A 132 14.67 15.19 4.32
N VAL A 133 13.87 14.12 4.30
CA VAL A 133 12.86 13.88 5.33
C VAL A 133 13.37 12.90 6.38
N LEU A 134 13.92 11.78 5.96
CA LEU A 134 14.53 10.80 6.84
C LEU A 134 15.93 11.22 7.29
N ALA A 135 16.44 10.57 8.33
CA ALA A 135 17.83 10.74 8.72
C ALA A 135 18.73 9.92 7.77
N TYR A 136 19.59 10.60 7.04
CA TYR A 136 20.49 9.99 6.08
C TYR A 136 21.93 10.11 6.54
N SER A 137 22.63 8.98 6.62
CA SER A 137 24.07 8.94 6.89
C SER A 137 24.77 8.00 5.92
N PRO A 138 25.35 8.54 4.82
CA PRO A 138 25.94 7.72 3.75
C PRO A 138 27.12 6.87 4.24
N ILE A 139 27.82 7.35 5.27
CA ILE A 139 28.97 6.64 5.87
C ILE A 139 28.83 6.74 7.39
N PRO A 140 28.17 5.77 8.06
CA PRO A 140 28.16 5.74 9.51
C PRO A 140 29.58 5.49 10.01
N GLY A 141 30.15 6.47 10.75
CA GLY A 141 31.53 6.39 11.24
C GLY A 141 31.78 5.28 12.28
N GLN A 142 30.74 4.88 12.98
CA GLN A 142 30.78 3.83 14.00
C GLN A 142 29.43 3.10 14.08
N GLN A 143 29.48 1.78 14.23
CA GLN A 143 28.29 1.01 14.56
C GLN A 143 28.04 1.11 16.09
N LYS A 144 26.94 1.73 16.50
CA LYS A 144 26.48 1.80 17.88
C LYS A 144 25.19 1.01 18.00
N GLY A 145 25.13 0.06 18.91
CA GLY A 145 24.00 -0.85 19.06
C GLY A 145 22.73 -0.20 19.59
N CYS A 146 22.87 0.77 20.52
CA CYS A 146 21.79 1.57 21.07
C CYS A 146 22.20 3.03 21.08
N VAL A 147 21.39 3.89 20.50
CA VAL A 147 21.60 5.33 20.48
C VAL A 147 20.29 6.04 20.81
N ASP A 148 20.39 7.20 21.44
CA ASP A 148 19.23 8.07 21.62
C ASP A 148 18.78 8.60 20.26
N LEU A 149 17.47 8.48 19.97
CA LEU A 149 16.91 8.87 18.69
C LEU A 149 16.97 10.38 18.46
N GLU A 150 16.64 11.15 19.50
CA GLU A 150 16.62 12.60 19.40
C GLU A 150 18.01 13.17 19.20
N GLU A 151 18.99 12.71 19.98
CA GLU A 151 20.39 13.16 19.86
C GLU A 151 21.02 12.77 18.52
N THR A 152 20.65 11.61 17.96
CA THR A 152 21.32 11.07 16.76
C THR A 152 20.67 11.53 15.46
N THR A 153 19.34 11.63 15.42
CA THR A 153 18.59 11.89 14.19
C THR A 153 17.64 13.08 14.28
N GLY A 154 17.55 13.74 15.46
CA GLY A 154 16.54 14.77 15.73
C GLY A 154 15.11 14.19 15.67
N GLY A 155 14.93 12.98 16.22
CA GLY A 155 13.65 12.30 16.25
C GLY A 155 13.20 11.66 14.90
N ARG A 156 13.99 11.78 13.83
CA ARG A 156 13.65 11.25 12.51
C ARG A 156 14.02 9.78 12.37
N ALA A 157 13.20 9.04 11.65
CA ALA A 157 13.53 7.67 11.27
C ALA A 157 14.75 7.63 10.31
N TRP A 158 15.51 6.54 10.34
CA TRP A 158 16.61 6.32 9.42
C TRP A 158 16.10 6.08 8.00
N SER A 159 16.82 6.61 7.03
CA SER A 159 16.71 6.22 5.61
C SER A 159 17.13 4.75 5.42
N LEU A 160 16.56 4.14 4.39
CA LEU A 160 16.93 2.77 3.97
C LEU A 160 18.31 2.75 3.31
#